data_aa058d95ad8e78b442d8eba7796337e7
#
_entry.id   aa058d95ad8e78b442d8eba7796337e7
#
_cell.length_a   1.000
_cell.length_b   1.000
_cell.length_c   1.000
_cell.angle_alpha   90.00
_cell.angle_beta   90.00
_cell.angle_gamma   90.00
#
_symmetry.space_group_name_H-M   'P 1'
#
loop_
_entity.id
_entity.type
_entity.pdbx_description
1 polymer ?
#
loop_
_entity_poly.entity_id
_entity_poly.type
_entity_poly.pdbx_seq_one_letter_code
_entity_poly.pdbx_strand_id
1 'polypeptide(L)'
;RVVAGLEKKNRVLNKMEKERVAYHEVGHALMALSLPGADPVQKISIIPRGIAALGYTLQLPTEDRFLMTKTELENKIAVLLGGRIAEELIFGEASTGAQNDLVKATDIAKSMVKAYGMSDKLGAITLERDRQPQFVQIQTAQEKGDYSEETAREIDCEIRRIIDEQHDRVTRLLGNAKG
;
A
#
# COMPACT_ATOMS: atom_id res chain seq x y z
N ARG A 1 27.98 -2.51 23.19
CA ARG A 1 27.94 -3.88 22.67
C ARG A 1 26.83 -3.93 21.61
N VAL A 2 27.24 -3.78 20.36
CA VAL A 2 26.37 -3.98 19.20
C VAL A 2 26.27 -5.48 19.02
N VAL A 3 25.10 -6.07 19.33
CA VAL A 3 24.78 -7.43 18.90
C VAL A 3 24.19 -7.32 17.50
N ALA A 4 25.06 -7.12 16.52
CA ALA A 4 24.72 -7.36 15.14
C ALA A 4 24.67 -8.88 14.97
N GLY A 5 23.47 -9.46 15.06
CA GLY A 5 23.27 -10.86 14.69
C GLY A 5 23.71 -11.04 13.25
N LEU A 6 24.57 -12.04 13.03
CA LEU A 6 25.01 -12.45 11.70
C LEU A 6 23.79 -12.59 10.78
N GLU A 7 23.81 -11.93 9.62
CA GLU A 7 22.85 -12.15 8.55
C GLU A 7 22.73 -13.66 8.32
N LYS A 8 21.56 -14.21 8.63
CA LYS A 8 21.24 -15.58 8.23
C LYS A 8 21.06 -15.58 6.71
N LYS A 9 22.15 -15.80 5.99
CA LYS A 9 22.22 -15.83 4.53
C LYS A 9 21.40 -16.94 3.86
N ASN A 10 20.69 -17.79 4.61
CA ASN A 10 19.99 -18.94 4.06
C ASN A 10 18.57 -19.08 4.66
N ARG A 11 17.69 -18.12 4.37
CA ARG A 11 16.27 -18.44 4.37
C ARG A 11 15.95 -19.11 3.04
N VAL A 12 16.04 -20.42 3.00
CA VAL A 12 15.59 -21.18 1.83
C VAL A 12 14.07 -21.22 1.89
N LEU A 13 13.41 -20.39 1.09
CA LEU A 13 11.97 -20.48 0.88
C LEU A 13 11.65 -21.89 0.34
N ASN A 14 10.63 -22.54 0.88
CA ASN A 14 10.12 -23.77 0.30
C ASN A 14 9.48 -23.51 -1.07
N LYS A 15 9.18 -24.56 -1.83
CA LYS A 15 8.65 -24.41 -3.20
C LYS A 15 7.32 -23.64 -3.22
N MET A 16 6.43 -23.93 -2.27
CA MET A 16 5.11 -23.26 -2.20
C MET A 16 5.24 -21.78 -1.84
N GLU A 17 6.14 -21.43 -0.91
CA GLU A 17 6.40 -20.03 -0.58
C GLU A 17 7.00 -19.25 -1.77
N LYS A 18 7.92 -19.86 -2.51
CA LYS A 18 8.49 -19.25 -3.73
C LYS A 18 7.44 -18.99 -4.78
N GLU A 19 6.54 -19.94 -4.99
CA GLU A 19 5.44 -19.81 -5.94
C GLU A 19 4.49 -18.69 -5.51
N ARG A 20 4.10 -18.65 -4.24
CA ARG A 20 3.23 -17.61 -3.69
C ARG A 20 3.86 -16.22 -3.83
N VAL A 21 5.14 -16.07 -3.48
CA VAL A 21 5.89 -14.82 -3.65
C VAL A 21 5.96 -14.43 -5.14
N ALA A 22 6.16 -15.38 -6.04
CA ALA A 22 6.20 -15.07 -7.48
C ALA A 22 4.87 -14.49 -7.98
N TYR A 23 3.74 -15.08 -7.61
CA TYR A 23 2.42 -14.55 -7.97
C TYR A 23 2.14 -13.20 -7.32
N HIS A 24 2.57 -13.00 -6.08
CA HIS A 24 2.47 -11.71 -5.38
C HIS A 24 3.20 -10.61 -6.14
N GLU A 25 4.47 -10.81 -6.46
CA GLU A 25 5.28 -9.81 -7.18
C GLU A 25 4.80 -9.57 -8.61
N VAL A 26 4.34 -10.62 -9.30
CA VAL A 26 3.72 -10.49 -10.62
C VAL A 26 2.41 -9.71 -10.54
N GLY A 27 1.64 -9.88 -9.47
CA GLY A 27 0.42 -9.10 -9.23
C GLY A 27 0.69 -7.59 -9.18
N HIS A 28 1.72 -7.16 -8.43
CA HIS A 28 2.16 -5.75 -8.43
C HIS A 28 2.59 -5.28 -9.81
N ALA A 29 3.37 -6.08 -10.51
CA ALA A 29 3.87 -5.74 -11.84
C ALA A 29 2.75 -5.61 -12.88
N LEU A 30 1.80 -6.52 -12.90
CA LEU A 30 0.65 -6.47 -13.81
C LEU A 30 -0.19 -5.22 -13.57
N MET A 31 -0.43 -4.87 -12.30
CA MET A 31 -1.16 -3.65 -11.96
C MET A 31 -0.40 -2.39 -12.39
N ALA A 32 0.92 -2.33 -12.16
CA ALA A 32 1.75 -1.21 -12.60
C ALA A 32 1.76 -1.04 -14.14
N LEU A 33 1.73 -2.13 -14.89
CA LEU A 33 1.67 -2.11 -16.35
C LEU A 33 0.28 -1.76 -16.89
N SER A 34 -0.78 -2.07 -16.14
CA SER A 34 -2.18 -1.89 -16.57
C SER A 34 -2.73 -0.49 -16.25
N LEU A 35 -2.08 0.26 -15.36
CA LEU A 35 -2.59 1.54 -14.86
C LEU A 35 -1.80 2.71 -15.42
N PRO A 36 -2.47 3.72 -16.00
CA PRO A 36 -1.81 4.90 -16.53
C PRO A 36 -1.18 5.72 -15.39
N GLY A 37 0.04 6.20 -15.63
CA GLY A 37 0.76 7.03 -14.65
C GLY A 37 1.38 6.26 -13.47
N ALA A 38 1.31 4.94 -13.46
CA ALA A 38 2.08 4.13 -12.53
C ALA A 38 3.58 4.13 -12.91
N ASP A 39 4.43 4.05 -11.91
CA ASP A 39 5.88 3.98 -12.14
C ASP A 39 6.25 2.70 -12.90
N PRO A 40 7.11 2.78 -13.94
CA PRO A 40 7.44 1.62 -14.76
C PRO A 40 8.16 0.54 -13.97
N VAL A 41 7.77 -0.71 -14.22
CA VAL A 41 8.43 -1.88 -13.64
C VAL A 41 9.77 -2.10 -14.29
N GLN A 42 10.84 -2.03 -13.50
CA GLN A 42 12.21 -2.26 -13.96
C GLN A 42 12.67 -3.70 -13.70
N LYS A 43 12.23 -4.28 -12.59
CA LYS A 43 12.67 -5.61 -12.18
C LYS A 43 11.70 -6.25 -11.21
N ILE A 44 11.50 -7.56 -11.36
CA ILE A 44 10.82 -8.42 -10.40
C ILE A 44 11.84 -9.43 -9.86
N SER A 45 11.83 -9.69 -8.56
CA SER A 45 12.71 -10.67 -7.93
C SER A 45 11.99 -11.41 -6.79
N ILE A 46 12.11 -12.71 -6.77
CA ILE A 46 11.66 -13.60 -5.68
C ILE A 46 12.79 -13.97 -4.72
N ILE A 47 13.95 -13.32 -4.86
CA ILE A 47 15.10 -13.54 -3.96
C ILE A 47 14.91 -12.68 -2.72
N PRO A 48 14.84 -13.27 -1.51
CA PRO A 48 14.66 -12.52 -0.28
C PRO A 48 15.77 -11.48 -0.06
N ARG A 49 15.37 -10.26 0.28
CA ARG A 49 16.29 -9.20 0.70
C ARG A 49 15.93 -8.74 2.11
N GLY A 50 16.76 -9.14 3.09
CA GLY A 50 16.56 -8.78 4.50
C GLY A 50 15.51 -9.62 5.23
N ILE A 51 15.04 -9.13 6.38
CA ILE A 51 14.22 -9.90 7.34
C ILE A 51 12.75 -9.96 6.93
N ALA A 52 12.25 -8.99 6.19
CA ALA A 52 10.82 -8.80 5.92
C ALA A 52 10.42 -8.86 4.44
N ALA A 53 11.35 -8.84 3.49
CA ALA A 53 11.04 -8.87 2.07
C ALA A 53 11.38 -10.25 1.47
N LEU A 54 10.34 -11.02 1.12
CA LEU A 54 10.47 -12.34 0.49
C LEU A 54 10.67 -12.25 -1.03
N GLY A 55 10.30 -11.11 -1.62
CA GLY A 55 10.50 -10.72 -3.00
C GLY A 55 10.50 -9.20 -3.11
N TYR A 56 10.59 -8.67 -4.30
CA TYR A 56 10.37 -7.26 -4.58
C TYR A 56 10.09 -6.99 -6.05
N THR A 57 9.22 -6.03 -6.31
CA THR A 57 9.01 -5.42 -7.61
C THR A 57 9.62 -4.02 -7.58
N LEU A 58 10.66 -3.81 -8.40
CA LEU A 58 11.34 -2.52 -8.49
C LEU A 58 10.61 -1.65 -9.51
N GLN A 59 10.04 -0.56 -9.05
CA GLN A 59 9.50 0.53 -9.84
C GLN A 59 10.39 1.75 -9.65
N LEU A 60 10.77 2.40 -10.72
CA LEU A 60 11.57 3.63 -10.68
C LEU A 60 10.76 4.76 -11.30
N PRO A 61 10.58 5.88 -10.58
CA PRO A 61 10.00 7.08 -11.15
C PRO A 61 10.80 7.53 -12.37
N THR A 62 10.12 7.89 -13.45
CA THR A 62 10.75 8.43 -14.65
C THR A 62 11.00 9.94 -14.54
N GLU A 63 10.30 10.59 -13.61
CA GLU A 63 10.37 12.04 -13.37
C GLU A 63 10.25 12.34 -11.88
N ASP A 64 10.88 13.43 -11.43
CA ASP A 64 10.66 13.98 -10.10
C ASP A 64 9.29 14.66 -10.05
N ARG A 65 8.31 14.00 -9.47
CA ARG A 65 6.96 14.52 -9.34
C ARG A 65 6.72 15.11 -7.95
N PHE A 66 6.41 16.39 -7.92
CA PHE A 66 6.09 17.11 -6.68
C PHE A 66 4.59 17.11 -6.36
N LEU A 67 3.74 16.82 -7.34
CA LEU A 67 2.28 16.82 -7.20
C LEU A 67 1.71 15.50 -7.69
N MET A 68 0.70 15.00 -6.97
CA MET A 68 -0.05 13.80 -7.33
C MET A 68 -1.54 14.07 -7.32
N THR A 69 -2.21 13.60 -8.34
CA THR A 69 -3.68 13.66 -8.45
C THR A 69 -4.35 12.54 -7.65
N LYS A 70 -5.66 12.70 -7.39
CA LYS A 70 -6.49 11.65 -6.76
C LYS A 70 -6.35 10.31 -7.50
N THR A 71 -6.46 10.32 -8.83
CA THR A 71 -6.35 9.12 -9.67
C THR A 71 -4.97 8.46 -9.55
N GLU A 72 -3.90 9.21 -9.47
CA GLU A 72 -2.55 8.65 -9.30
C GLU A 72 -2.36 8.00 -7.92
N LEU A 73 -2.94 8.59 -6.87
CA LEU A 73 -2.93 7.99 -5.53
C LEU A 73 -3.77 6.71 -5.48
N GLU A 74 -4.96 6.72 -6.11
CA GLU A 74 -5.79 5.51 -6.26
C GLU A 74 -5.05 4.41 -7.05
N ASN A 75 -4.33 4.76 -8.12
CA ASN A 75 -3.52 3.81 -8.87
C ASN A 75 -2.37 3.24 -8.02
N LYS A 76 -1.74 4.05 -7.17
CA LYS A 76 -0.74 3.54 -6.22
C LYS A 76 -1.33 2.54 -5.22
N ILE A 77 -2.52 2.82 -4.68
CA ILE A 77 -3.24 1.87 -3.81
C ILE A 77 -3.51 0.58 -4.59
N ALA A 78 -4.01 0.68 -5.83
CA ALA A 78 -4.30 -0.48 -6.67
C ALA A 78 -3.05 -1.33 -6.93
N VAL A 79 -1.90 -0.73 -7.23
CA VAL A 79 -0.62 -1.45 -7.40
C VAL A 79 -0.24 -2.17 -6.11
N LEU A 80 -0.34 -1.51 -4.94
CA LEU A 80 -0.03 -2.11 -3.64
C LEU A 80 -0.95 -3.29 -3.30
N LEU A 81 -2.23 -3.25 -3.68
CA LEU A 81 -3.17 -4.34 -3.47
C LEU A 81 -2.95 -5.52 -4.44
N GLY A 82 -2.26 -5.28 -5.57
CA GLY A 82 -2.08 -6.26 -6.65
C GLY A 82 -1.49 -7.58 -6.19
N GLY A 83 -0.46 -7.54 -5.33
CA GLY A 83 0.18 -8.75 -4.81
C GLY A 83 -0.77 -9.62 -3.99
N ARG A 84 -1.50 -9.02 -3.05
CA ARG A 84 -2.47 -9.72 -2.21
C ARG A 84 -3.59 -10.35 -3.04
N ILE A 85 -4.17 -9.58 -3.95
CA ILE A 85 -5.30 -10.03 -4.78
C ILE A 85 -4.86 -11.14 -5.75
N ALA A 86 -3.62 -11.08 -6.27
CA ALA A 86 -3.07 -12.17 -7.06
C ALA A 86 -2.99 -13.47 -6.26
N GLU A 87 -2.57 -13.42 -4.98
CA GLU A 87 -2.59 -14.58 -4.11
C GLU A 87 -4.02 -15.12 -3.91
N GLU A 88 -4.99 -14.24 -3.62
CA GLU A 88 -6.39 -14.63 -3.41
C GLU A 88 -7.01 -15.29 -4.66
N LEU A 89 -6.71 -14.76 -5.85
CA LEU A 89 -7.22 -15.31 -7.11
C LEU A 89 -6.61 -16.67 -7.48
N ILE A 90 -5.35 -16.91 -7.13
CA ILE A 90 -4.65 -18.15 -7.52
C ILE A 90 -4.76 -19.23 -6.45
N PHE A 91 -4.60 -18.87 -5.18
CA PHE A 91 -4.57 -19.82 -4.06
C PHE A 91 -5.87 -19.87 -3.25
N GLY A 92 -6.83 -18.97 -3.52
CA GLY A 92 -8.07 -18.84 -2.76
C GLY A 92 -7.93 -18.15 -1.40
N GLU A 93 -6.72 -17.78 -1.02
CA GLU A 93 -6.41 -17.13 0.25
C GLU A 93 -5.17 -16.25 0.14
N ALA A 94 -5.11 -15.17 0.93
CA ALA A 94 -3.93 -14.32 1.04
C ALA A 94 -2.99 -14.79 2.16
N SER A 95 -1.71 -14.51 1.99
CA SER A 95 -0.69 -14.73 3.02
C SER A 95 -0.43 -13.47 3.86
N THR A 96 0.38 -13.62 4.90
CA THR A 96 0.88 -12.49 5.72
C THR A 96 1.89 -11.61 4.98
N GLY A 97 2.36 -12.02 3.81
CA GLY A 97 3.37 -11.30 3.02
C GLY A 97 2.93 -9.90 2.57
N ALA A 98 1.62 -9.71 2.39
CA ALA A 98 1.04 -8.44 1.97
C ALA A 98 0.89 -7.38 3.08
N GLN A 99 1.35 -7.64 4.32
CA GLN A 99 1.14 -6.73 5.45
C GLN A 99 1.68 -5.32 5.18
N ASN A 100 2.90 -5.22 4.67
CA ASN A 100 3.55 -3.93 4.42
C ASN A 100 2.82 -3.12 3.32
N ASP A 101 2.32 -3.80 2.30
CA ASP A 101 1.58 -3.16 1.21
C ASP A 101 0.23 -2.65 1.67
N LEU A 102 -0.46 -3.41 2.54
CA LEU A 102 -1.70 -2.97 3.17
C LEU A 102 -1.49 -1.74 4.06
N VAL A 103 -0.40 -1.68 4.82
CA VAL A 103 -0.07 -0.51 5.64
C VAL A 103 0.11 0.71 4.73
N LYS A 104 0.93 0.61 3.68
CA LYS A 104 1.17 1.71 2.73
C LYS A 104 -0.11 2.14 2.02
N ALA A 105 -0.92 1.19 1.54
CA ALA A 105 -2.20 1.48 0.88
C ALA A 105 -3.14 2.23 1.82
N THR A 106 -3.24 1.79 3.08
CA THR A 106 -4.05 2.43 4.10
C THR A 106 -3.54 3.84 4.44
N ASP A 107 -2.24 4.04 4.52
CA ASP A 107 -1.65 5.36 4.80
C ASP A 107 -1.89 6.34 3.65
N ILE A 108 -1.83 5.89 2.39
CA ILE A 108 -2.21 6.71 1.24
C ILE A 108 -3.69 7.10 1.33
N ALA A 109 -4.60 6.15 1.56
CA ALA A 109 -6.02 6.43 1.69
C ALA A 109 -6.33 7.39 2.85
N LYS A 110 -5.64 7.25 4.00
CA LYS A 110 -5.74 8.19 5.12
C LYS A 110 -5.31 9.61 4.71
N SER A 111 -4.19 9.74 4.01
CA SER A 111 -3.71 11.04 3.56
C SER A 111 -4.66 11.68 2.55
N MET A 112 -5.25 10.90 1.63
CA MET A 112 -6.25 11.38 0.69
C MET A 112 -7.47 11.98 1.42
N VAL A 113 -7.95 11.31 2.46
CA VAL A 113 -9.13 11.73 3.21
C VAL A 113 -8.81 12.87 4.19
N LYS A 114 -7.74 12.74 4.98
CA LYS A 114 -7.47 13.64 6.11
C LYS A 114 -6.63 14.85 5.74
N ALA A 115 -5.61 14.68 4.89
CA ALA A 115 -4.65 15.72 4.57
C ALA A 115 -5.00 16.48 3.28
N TYR A 116 -5.39 15.75 2.23
CA TYR A 116 -5.55 16.34 0.88
C TYR A 116 -6.97 16.74 0.52
N GLY A 117 -7.97 16.44 1.37
CA GLY A 117 -9.37 16.77 1.11
C GLY A 117 -9.92 16.13 -0.17
N MET A 118 -9.48 14.90 -0.49
CA MET A 118 -9.84 14.18 -1.72
C MET A 118 -11.04 13.23 -1.55
N SER A 119 -11.75 13.31 -0.42
CA SER A 119 -13.00 12.58 -0.20
C SER A 119 -14.19 13.34 -0.80
N ASP A 120 -14.97 12.66 -1.62
CA ASP A 120 -16.18 13.24 -2.21
C ASP A 120 -17.28 13.49 -1.16
N LYS A 121 -17.27 12.71 -0.07
CA LYS A 121 -18.25 12.80 1.02
C LYS A 121 -17.89 13.89 2.03
N LEU A 122 -16.62 13.97 2.43
CA LEU A 122 -16.15 14.95 3.42
C LEU A 122 -15.81 16.30 2.81
N GLY A 123 -15.64 16.35 1.48
CA GLY A 123 -15.33 17.58 0.74
C GLY A 123 -13.87 18.03 0.85
N ALA A 124 -13.61 19.22 0.34
CA ALA A 124 -12.28 19.82 0.25
C ALA A 124 -11.87 20.47 1.59
N ILE A 125 -11.75 19.67 2.64
CA ILE A 125 -11.32 20.11 3.98
C ILE A 125 -10.09 19.31 4.42
N THR A 126 -9.22 19.92 5.22
CA THR A 126 -8.16 19.18 5.92
C THR A 126 -8.59 18.89 7.35
N LEU A 127 -8.45 17.64 7.74
CA LEU A 127 -8.76 17.12 9.07
C LEU A 127 -7.49 16.77 9.85
N GLU A 128 -6.35 16.97 9.23
CA GLU A 128 -5.02 16.80 9.81
C GLU A 128 -4.33 18.15 9.87
N ARG A 129 -3.89 18.57 11.05
CA ARG A 129 -3.06 19.76 11.21
C ARG A 129 -1.60 19.38 11.00
N ASP A 130 -0.88 20.10 10.13
CA ASP A 130 0.58 20.02 10.05
C ASP A 130 1.17 20.24 11.44
N ARG A 131 1.85 19.23 11.95
CA ARG A 131 2.63 19.36 13.17
C ARG A 131 3.84 20.25 12.86
N GLN A 132 3.72 21.53 13.13
CA GLN A 132 4.94 22.31 13.33
C GLN A 132 5.70 21.68 14.49
N PRO A 133 7.01 21.46 14.38
CA PRO A 133 7.82 20.93 15.47
C PRO A 133 7.80 21.95 16.62
N GLN A 134 6.88 21.80 17.55
CA GLN A 134 6.94 22.54 18.81
C GLN A 134 8.05 21.92 19.65
N PHE A 135 8.99 22.74 20.04
CA PHE A 135 10.20 22.41 20.81
C PHE A 135 9.93 21.88 22.23
N VAL A 136 8.69 21.55 22.57
CA VAL A 136 8.32 21.00 23.88
C VAL A 136 7.52 19.72 23.68
N GLN A 137 8.18 18.59 23.86
CA GLN A 137 7.53 17.28 24.01
C GLN A 137 6.85 17.21 25.38
N ILE A 138 5.57 17.58 25.45
CA ILE A 138 4.70 17.06 26.50
C ILE A 138 3.99 15.87 25.87
N GLN A 139 4.43 14.67 26.21
CA GLN A 139 3.69 13.43 25.92
C GLN A 139 2.39 13.46 26.72
N THR A 140 1.33 13.93 26.11
CA THR A 140 -0.01 13.74 26.65
C THR A 140 -0.84 13.00 25.61
N ALA A 141 -1.13 11.77 25.99
CA ALA A 141 -2.30 10.93 25.66
C ALA A 141 -3.08 11.24 24.38
N GLN A 142 -3.17 10.20 23.53
CA GLN A 142 -4.18 10.00 22.48
C GLN A 142 -4.47 11.25 21.62
N GLU A 143 -3.96 11.19 20.41
CA GLU A 143 -4.29 12.11 19.32
C GLU A 143 -5.77 12.03 18.95
N LYS A 144 -6.61 12.63 19.75
CA LYS A 144 -7.99 12.89 19.38
C LYS A 144 -7.94 14.06 18.38
N GLY A 145 -8.24 13.78 17.10
CA GLY A 145 -8.39 14.85 16.12
C GLY A 145 -9.41 15.88 16.58
N ASP A 146 -9.28 17.14 16.16
CA ASP A 146 -10.18 18.26 16.46
C ASP A 146 -11.56 18.12 15.77
N TYR A 147 -12.09 16.90 15.66
CA TYR A 147 -13.35 16.58 15.01
C TYR A 147 -14.22 15.66 15.88
N SER A 148 -15.53 15.67 15.62
CA SER A 148 -16.50 14.86 16.36
C SER A 148 -16.32 13.36 16.12
N GLU A 149 -16.88 12.53 17.01
CA GLU A 149 -16.93 11.08 16.84
C GLU A 149 -17.69 10.67 15.58
N GLU A 150 -18.66 11.46 15.13
CA GLU A 150 -19.39 11.25 13.88
C GLU A 150 -18.45 11.43 12.68
N THR A 151 -17.71 12.54 12.65
CA THR A 151 -16.68 12.78 11.60
C THR A 151 -15.61 11.70 11.63
N ALA A 152 -15.17 11.22 12.80
CA ALA A 152 -14.22 10.12 12.91
C ALA A 152 -14.74 8.85 12.21
N ARG A 153 -16.01 8.50 12.41
CA ARG A 153 -16.65 7.36 11.74
C ARG A 153 -16.75 7.58 10.23
N GLU A 154 -17.05 8.80 9.79
CA GLU A 154 -17.09 9.12 8.36
C GLU A 154 -15.71 8.99 7.71
N ILE A 155 -14.65 9.44 8.39
CA ILE A 155 -13.26 9.25 7.95
C ILE A 155 -12.95 7.75 7.77
N ASP A 156 -13.27 6.93 8.77
CA ASP A 156 -13.03 5.48 8.72
C ASP A 156 -13.83 4.82 7.59
N CYS A 157 -15.08 5.24 7.37
CA CYS A 157 -15.90 4.75 6.25
C CYS A 157 -15.30 5.12 4.90
N GLU A 158 -14.83 6.36 4.73
CA GLU A 158 -14.24 6.83 3.47
C GLU A 158 -12.90 6.13 3.16
N ILE A 159 -12.03 5.96 4.17
CA ILE A 159 -10.80 5.20 4.01
C ILE A 159 -11.10 3.77 3.53
N ARG A 160 -12.06 3.10 4.19
CA ARG A 160 -12.48 1.75 3.82
C ARG A 160 -13.05 1.72 2.41
N ARG A 161 -13.93 2.67 2.06
CA ARG A 161 -14.52 2.77 0.72
C ARG A 161 -13.44 2.86 -0.36
N ILE A 162 -12.43 3.74 -0.18
CA ILE A 162 -11.33 3.88 -1.13
C ILE A 162 -10.58 2.55 -1.30
N ILE A 163 -10.26 1.86 -0.22
CA ILE A 163 -9.56 0.58 -0.28
C ILE A 163 -10.43 -0.49 -0.97
N ASP A 164 -11.71 -0.60 -0.62
CA ASP A 164 -12.65 -1.59 -1.18
C ASP A 164 -12.87 -1.35 -2.69
N GLU A 165 -13.03 -0.10 -3.11
CA GLU A 165 -13.17 0.25 -4.53
C GLU A 165 -11.92 -0.14 -5.35
N GLN A 166 -10.72 0.12 -4.80
CA GLN A 166 -9.49 -0.30 -5.47
C GLN A 166 -9.30 -1.82 -5.44
N HIS A 167 -9.70 -2.50 -4.36
CA HIS A 167 -9.71 -3.95 -4.28
C HIS A 167 -10.58 -4.57 -5.38
N ASP A 168 -11.81 -4.10 -5.54
CA ASP A 168 -12.73 -4.60 -6.58
C ASP A 168 -12.22 -4.30 -8.00
N ARG A 169 -11.63 -3.13 -8.18
CA ARG A 169 -11.01 -2.74 -9.45
C ARG A 169 -9.86 -3.67 -9.82
N VAL A 170 -8.96 -3.94 -8.89
CA VAL A 170 -7.80 -4.84 -9.08
C VAL A 170 -8.26 -6.27 -9.34
N THR A 171 -9.24 -6.75 -8.57
CA THR A 171 -9.81 -8.09 -8.75
C THR A 171 -10.35 -8.29 -10.18
N ARG A 172 -11.05 -7.29 -10.72
CA ARG A 172 -11.55 -7.33 -12.11
C ARG A 172 -10.40 -7.32 -13.12
N LEU A 173 -9.39 -6.45 -12.93
CA LEU A 173 -8.28 -6.34 -13.88
C LEU A 173 -7.42 -7.60 -13.91
N LEU A 174 -7.05 -8.14 -12.76
CA LEU A 174 -6.27 -9.37 -12.66
C LEU A 174 -7.09 -10.61 -13.07
N GLY A 175 -8.39 -10.63 -12.77
CA GLY A 175 -9.29 -11.69 -13.21
C GLY A 175 -9.39 -11.80 -14.73
N ASN A 176 -9.42 -10.66 -15.43
CA ASN A 176 -9.41 -10.62 -16.91
C ASN A 176 -8.04 -11.01 -17.50
N ALA A 177 -6.96 -10.80 -16.78
CA ALA A 177 -5.61 -11.19 -17.22
C ALA A 177 -5.32 -12.68 -17.02
N LYS A 178 -6.17 -13.41 -16.31
CA LYS A 178 -6.06 -14.87 -16.07
C LYS A 178 -6.58 -15.72 -17.24
N GLY A 179 -7.33 -15.13 -18.17
CA GLY A 179 -7.84 -15.77 -19.39
C GLY A 179 -6.90 -15.62 -20.53
#